data_338b531b40c6a82640d322defe1d206b
#
_entry.id   338b531b40c6a82640d322defe1d206b
#
_cell.length_a   1.000
_cell.length_b   1.000
_cell.length_c   1.000
_cell.angle_alpha   90.00
_cell.angle_beta   90.00
_cell.angle_gamma   90.00
#
_symmetry.space_group_name_H-M   'P 1'
#
loop_
_entity.id
_entity.type
_entity.pdbx_description
1 polymer ?
#
loop_
_entity_poly.entity_id
_entity_poly.type
_entity_poly.pdbx_seq_one_letter_code
_entity_poly.pdbx_strand_id
1 'polypeptide(L)'
;MNAGAERDCDVVVIGGGPAGSTVAALLAERGRSVTLLEKDRHPRFHIGESLLPQNNPLFERLGVLDEVRAIGLTKNGAQFTSMYHGKEETFYFSRALDKSQPSAFEVHRADLDEILIRNAARKGASVFEETRADQVDFDDDGVVVHATGPGGRREWRARFLVDASGRDTFLASRFKIKEANPRHASVALFGHYENAQRLPGTDEGNISIYWFDHGWFWFIPLQRGVTSVGAVCWPYYLKTRKGSLEQFLDDTVATCPALAERLAHARRIAPVTATGNYSYRSRRCIGTNHLMVGDAFAFVDPVFSSGVYLAMSGAFAAVDTVDQVLREPATAPAALARYDRQVRRGIRTFSWFIYRITTPAIRDLMMNPKNVFGVVDGLVSFLAGDIYRRNGVRARILAFKILYYAFSAVTPRRSLAAMRRRRANVRSATV
;
A
#
# COMPACT_ATOMS: atom_id res chain seq x y z
N MET A 1 23.83 25.97 32.06
CA MET A 1 24.02 25.69 30.63
C MET A 1 24.30 24.20 30.53
N ASN A 2 23.25 23.38 30.28
CA ASN A 2 23.47 21.97 29.99
C ASN A 2 24.12 21.91 28.61
N ALA A 3 25.36 21.43 28.54
CA ALA A 3 25.97 21.01 27.30
C ALA A 3 25.03 19.98 26.68
N GLY A 4 24.40 20.32 25.55
CA GLY A 4 23.48 19.41 24.88
C GLY A 4 24.20 18.08 24.64
N ALA A 5 23.60 17.00 25.07
CA ALA A 5 24.15 15.67 24.84
C ALA A 5 24.43 15.48 23.34
N GLU A 6 25.62 14.96 23.02
CA GLU A 6 26.03 14.73 21.62
C GLU A 6 24.97 13.90 20.89
N ARG A 7 24.59 14.34 19.68
CA ARG A 7 23.58 13.67 18.85
C ARG A 7 24.28 12.69 17.91
N ASP A 8 23.74 11.49 17.81
CA ASP A 8 24.26 10.47 16.89
C ASP A 8 23.95 10.79 15.42
N CYS A 9 22.78 11.44 15.16
CA CYS A 9 22.35 11.79 13.81
C CYS A 9 21.29 12.92 13.81
N ASP A 10 20.97 13.45 12.63
CA ASP A 10 19.86 14.40 12.47
C ASP A 10 18.50 13.68 12.56
N VAL A 11 18.39 12.51 11.92
CA VAL A 11 17.12 11.77 11.77
C VAL A 11 17.31 10.28 12.02
N VAL A 12 16.47 9.72 12.89
CA VAL A 12 16.27 8.27 12.96
C VAL A 12 15.03 7.89 12.14
N VAL A 13 15.16 6.87 11.30
CA VAL A 13 14.07 6.26 10.54
C VAL A 13 13.85 4.85 11.05
N ILE A 14 12.63 4.50 11.46
CA ILE A 14 12.25 3.15 11.93
C ILE A 14 11.55 2.42 10.79
N GLY A 15 12.13 1.31 10.32
CA GLY A 15 11.63 0.43 9.28
C GLY A 15 12.28 0.65 7.91
N GLY A 16 12.83 -0.43 7.34
CA GLY A 16 13.57 -0.47 6.07
C GLY A 16 12.71 -0.88 4.85
N GLY A 17 11.39 -0.76 4.95
CA GLY A 17 10.49 -0.96 3.81
C GLY A 17 10.51 0.22 2.83
N PRO A 18 9.62 0.22 1.79
CA PRO A 18 9.64 1.25 0.73
C PRO A 18 9.57 2.69 1.23
N ALA A 19 8.81 2.95 2.30
CA ALA A 19 8.72 4.30 2.87
C ALA A 19 10.03 4.73 3.53
N GLY A 20 10.55 3.92 4.48
CA GLY A 20 11.71 4.30 5.27
C GLY A 20 12.99 4.33 4.46
N SER A 21 13.21 3.37 3.58
CA SER A 21 14.35 3.37 2.65
C SER A 21 14.33 4.61 1.72
N THR A 22 13.14 5.02 1.24
CA THR A 22 12.99 6.25 0.44
C THR A 22 13.32 7.50 1.26
N VAL A 23 12.80 7.61 2.50
CA VAL A 23 13.11 8.76 3.37
C VAL A 23 14.60 8.82 3.67
N ALA A 24 15.20 7.70 4.07
CA ALA A 24 16.61 7.64 4.42
C ALA A 24 17.51 8.00 3.25
N ALA A 25 17.25 7.43 2.06
CA ALA A 25 17.99 7.74 0.84
C ALA A 25 17.97 9.24 0.50
N LEU A 26 16.79 9.84 0.49
CA LEU A 26 16.63 11.22 0.03
C LEU A 26 17.08 12.26 1.07
N LEU A 27 16.98 11.98 2.36
CA LEU A 27 17.53 12.85 3.40
C LEU A 27 19.06 12.79 3.43
N ALA A 28 19.65 11.60 3.28
CA ALA A 28 21.10 11.44 3.17
C ALA A 28 21.65 12.16 1.93
N GLU A 29 20.98 12.05 0.78
CA GLU A 29 21.33 12.78 -0.45
C GLU A 29 21.31 14.31 -0.24
N ARG A 30 20.47 14.81 0.67
CA ARG A 30 20.43 16.24 1.07
C ARG A 30 21.48 16.63 2.13
N GLY A 31 22.38 15.71 2.46
CA GLY A 31 23.45 15.95 3.44
C GLY A 31 23.01 15.85 4.90
N ARG A 32 21.87 15.23 5.18
CA ARG A 32 21.45 14.93 6.55
C ARG A 32 22.11 13.66 7.05
N SER A 33 22.54 13.67 8.31
CA SER A 33 22.98 12.44 8.99
C SER A 33 21.73 11.61 9.34
N VAL A 34 21.60 10.41 8.72
CA VAL A 34 20.41 9.56 8.85
C VAL A 34 20.80 8.18 9.33
N THR A 35 20.14 7.72 10.39
CA THR A 35 20.18 6.33 10.86
C THR A 35 18.88 5.64 10.51
N LEU A 36 18.94 4.51 9.80
CA LEU A 36 17.79 3.65 9.50
C LEU A 36 17.90 2.36 10.28
N LEU A 37 16.87 2.05 11.09
CA LEU A 37 16.76 0.84 11.89
C LEU A 37 15.73 -0.10 11.28
N GLU A 38 16.14 -1.30 10.89
CA GLU A 38 15.27 -2.36 10.35
C GLU A 38 15.40 -3.62 11.21
N LYS A 39 14.26 -4.16 11.64
CA LYS A 39 14.20 -5.32 12.54
C LYS A 39 14.59 -6.63 11.87
N ASP A 40 14.37 -6.74 10.56
CA ASP A 40 14.66 -7.92 9.77
C ASP A 40 15.94 -7.73 8.94
N ARG A 41 16.46 -8.81 8.37
CA ARG A 41 17.54 -8.78 7.38
C ARG A 41 16.96 -8.93 5.98
N HIS A 42 17.35 -8.07 5.03
CA HIS A 42 16.97 -8.20 3.64
C HIS A 42 17.90 -9.20 2.89
N PRO A 43 17.37 -9.92 1.87
CA PRO A 43 15.99 -9.91 1.41
C PRO A 43 15.04 -10.63 2.39
N ARG A 44 13.85 -10.09 2.60
CA ARG A 44 12.82 -10.70 3.45
C ARG A 44 11.46 -10.69 2.76
N PHE A 45 10.64 -11.69 3.03
CA PHE A 45 9.29 -11.75 2.50
C PHE A 45 8.41 -10.59 3.00
N HIS A 46 7.67 -10.00 2.09
CA HIS A 46 6.57 -9.09 2.38
C HIS A 46 5.50 -9.22 1.30
N ILE A 47 4.22 -9.01 1.65
CA ILE A 47 3.13 -8.97 0.67
C ILE A 47 2.96 -7.55 0.11
N GLY A 48 2.35 -7.43 -1.09
CA GLY A 48 2.13 -6.15 -1.78
C GLY A 48 3.03 -6.03 -3.01
N GLU A 49 2.84 -6.95 -3.95
CA GLU A 49 3.73 -7.29 -5.07
C GLU A 49 3.35 -6.57 -6.37
N SER A 50 2.18 -5.92 -6.39
CA SER A 50 1.66 -5.20 -7.54
C SER A 50 1.87 -3.70 -7.37
N LEU A 51 2.52 -3.06 -8.34
CA LEU A 51 2.85 -1.64 -8.34
C LEU A 51 1.92 -0.83 -9.25
N LEU A 52 2.00 0.49 -9.14
CA LEU A 52 1.27 1.44 -9.98
C LEU A 52 2.22 2.19 -10.91
N PRO A 53 1.77 2.62 -12.11
CA PRO A 53 2.57 3.43 -13.02
C PRO A 53 3.23 4.65 -12.37
N GLN A 54 2.54 5.31 -11.45
CA GLN A 54 3.08 6.46 -10.73
C GLN A 54 4.15 6.12 -9.68
N ASN A 55 4.53 4.84 -9.49
CA ASN A 55 5.76 4.47 -8.80
C ASN A 55 7.02 4.72 -9.64
N ASN A 56 6.94 4.59 -10.98
CA ASN A 56 8.10 4.69 -11.86
C ASN A 56 8.84 6.04 -11.72
N PRO A 57 8.17 7.22 -11.73
CA PRO A 57 8.85 8.48 -11.50
C PRO A 57 9.53 8.58 -10.13
N LEU A 58 9.01 7.86 -9.12
CA LEU A 58 9.62 7.83 -7.78
C LEU A 58 10.88 6.97 -7.78
N PHE A 59 10.87 5.82 -8.48
CA PHE A 59 12.05 4.99 -8.68
C PHE A 59 13.12 5.70 -9.53
N GLU A 60 12.71 6.42 -10.58
CA GLU A 60 13.60 7.23 -11.40
C GLU A 60 14.30 8.30 -10.55
N ARG A 61 13.55 9.05 -9.73
CA ARG A 61 14.12 10.08 -8.83
C ARG A 61 15.06 9.47 -7.77
N LEU A 62 14.82 8.23 -7.35
CA LEU A 62 15.72 7.48 -6.45
C LEU A 62 16.96 6.95 -7.18
N GLY A 63 16.94 6.86 -8.51
CA GLY A 63 18.00 6.27 -9.32
C GLY A 63 18.01 4.74 -9.32
N VAL A 64 16.84 4.11 -9.09
CA VAL A 64 16.71 2.63 -9.03
C VAL A 64 15.74 2.05 -10.07
N LEU A 65 15.22 2.87 -11.00
CA LEU A 65 14.20 2.39 -11.95
C LEU A 65 14.68 1.22 -12.80
N ASP A 66 15.94 1.21 -13.24
CA ASP A 66 16.49 0.13 -14.06
C ASP A 66 16.67 -1.15 -13.25
N GLU A 67 17.09 -1.05 -11.97
CA GLU A 67 17.16 -2.20 -11.06
C GLU A 67 15.74 -2.78 -10.85
N VAL A 68 14.73 -1.93 -10.64
CA VAL A 68 13.33 -2.38 -10.49
C VAL A 68 12.78 -2.99 -11.78
N ARG A 69 13.12 -2.44 -12.94
CA ARG A 69 12.74 -3.01 -14.25
C ARG A 69 13.32 -4.40 -14.45
N ALA A 70 14.55 -4.63 -14.02
CA ALA A 70 15.22 -5.92 -14.16
C ALA A 70 14.56 -7.05 -13.35
N ILE A 71 13.96 -6.73 -12.20
CA ILE A 71 13.24 -7.69 -11.33
C ILE A 71 11.74 -7.72 -11.57
N GLY A 72 11.19 -6.80 -12.36
CA GLY A 72 9.76 -6.61 -12.55
C GLY A 72 9.22 -7.33 -13.77
N LEU A 73 8.01 -7.89 -13.66
CA LEU A 73 7.19 -8.29 -14.80
C LEU A 73 6.32 -7.10 -15.23
N THR A 74 6.38 -6.73 -16.51
CA THR A 74 5.66 -5.55 -17.01
C THR A 74 4.15 -5.73 -16.91
N LYS A 75 3.50 -4.76 -16.24
CA LYS A 75 2.06 -4.67 -16.03
C LYS A 75 1.49 -3.52 -16.84
N ASN A 76 0.72 -3.83 -17.89
CA ASN A 76 0.14 -2.83 -18.79
C ASN A 76 -1.26 -2.37 -18.37
N GLY A 77 -1.89 -3.09 -17.44
CA GLY A 77 -3.26 -2.80 -17.01
C GLY A 77 -3.69 -3.59 -15.77
N ALA A 78 -4.97 -3.47 -15.48
CA ALA A 78 -5.66 -4.27 -14.47
C ALA A 78 -6.93 -4.86 -15.08
N GLN A 79 -7.05 -6.19 -15.03
CA GLN A 79 -8.23 -6.92 -15.47
C GLN A 79 -9.18 -7.14 -14.28
N PHE A 80 -10.46 -6.93 -14.52
CA PHE A 80 -11.52 -7.23 -13.55
C PHE A 80 -12.47 -8.26 -14.16
N THR A 81 -12.72 -9.33 -13.43
CA THR A 81 -13.62 -10.43 -13.84
C THR A 81 -14.84 -10.45 -12.93
N SER A 82 -16.02 -10.43 -13.52
CA SER A 82 -17.29 -10.46 -12.80
C SER A 82 -18.16 -11.64 -13.21
N MET A 83 -18.31 -12.59 -12.34
CA MET A 83 -19.24 -13.72 -12.53
C MET A 83 -20.71 -13.24 -12.65
N TYR A 84 -21.07 -12.12 -11.99
CA TYR A 84 -22.42 -11.55 -12.07
C TYR A 84 -22.77 -11.03 -13.47
N HIS A 85 -21.75 -10.65 -14.27
CA HIS A 85 -21.91 -10.12 -15.61
C HIS A 85 -21.47 -11.11 -16.69
N GLY A 86 -20.87 -12.24 -16.29
CA GLY A 86 -20.32 -13.24 -17.22
C GLY A 86 -19.24 -12.68 -18.13
N LYS A 87 -18.46 -11.69 -17.67
CA LYS A 87 -17.44 -11.04 -18.50
C LYS A 87 -16.26 -10.47 -17.72
N GLU A 88 -15.24 -10.10 -18.49
CA GLU A 88 -14.02 -9.48 -18.06
C GLU A 88 -13.86 -8.10 -18.71
N GLU A 89 -13.16 -7.20 -18.05
CA GLU A 89 -12.82 -5.87 -18.56
C GLU A 89 -11.40 -5.49 -18.14
N THR A 90 -10.56 -5.11 -19.10
CA THR A 90 -9.18 -4.69 -18.84
C THR A 90 -9.02 -3.19 -19.00
N PHE A 91 -8.52 -2.56 -17.95
CA PHE A 91 -8.20 -1.14 -17.92
C PHE A 91 -6.71 -0.94 -18.17
N TYR A 92 -6.35 -0.62 -19.42
CA TYR A 92 -4.95 -0.38 -19.82
C TYR A 92 -4.48 1.00 -19.38
N PHE A 93 -3.33 1.07 -18.73
CA PHE A 93 -2.75 2.32 -18.21
C PHE A 93 -2.37 3.31 -19.31
N SER A 94 -2.11 2.84 -20.55
CA SER A 94 -1.90 3.68 -21.72
C SER A 94 -3.09 4.60 -22.04
N ARG A 95 -4.27 4.33 -21.48
CA ARG A 95 -5.46 5.21 -21.57
C ARG A 95 -5.50 6.29 -20.49
N ALA A 96 -4.63 6.27 -19.50
CA ALA A 96 -4.55 7.32 -18.49
C ALA A 96 -4.33 8.70 -19.15
N LEU A 97 -4.70 9.78 -18.46
CA LEU A 97 -4.48 11.14 -18.95
C LEU A 97 -3.00 11.49 -19.06
N ASP A 98 -2.20 10.98 -18.14
CA ASP A 98 -0.74 11.03 -18.25
C ASP A 98 -0.24 9.82 -19.05
N LYS A 99 0.26 10.09 -20.26
CA LYS A 99 0.78 9.08 -21.18
C LYS A 99 2.25 8.71 -20.93
N SER A 100 2.94 9.44 -20.05
CA SER A 100 4.36 9.22 -19.77
C SER A 100 4.64 7.91 -19.02
N GLN A 101 3.62 7.37 -18.34
CA GLN A 101 3.73 6.14 -17.56
C GLN A 101 2.68 5.11 -18.02
N PRO A 102 2.89 4.43 -19.16
CA PRO A 102 1.89 3.54 -19.74
C PRO A 102 1.83 2.16 -19.07
N SER A 103 2.77 1.85 -18.19
CA SER A 103 2.88 0.55 -17.52
C SER A 103 3.45 0.69 -16.11
N ALA A 104 3.34 -0.38 -15.35
CA ALA A 104 3.93 -0.58 -14.03
C ALA A 104 4.70 -1.91 -14.00
N PHE A 105 5.02 -2.39 -12.80
CA PHE A 105 5.67 -3.68 -12.60
C PHE A 105 4.95 -4.51 -11.52
N GLU A 106 4.95 -5.83 -11.72
CA GLU A 106 4.72 -6.79 -10.67
C GLU A 106 6.07 -7.29 -10.18
N VAL A 107 6.32 -7.27 -8.87
CA VAL A 107 7.65 -7.53 -8.30
C VAL A 107 7.57 -8.45 -7.08
N HIS A 108 8.57 -9.30 -6.90
CA HIS A 108 8.80 -9.88 -5.58
C HIS A 108 9.21 -8.77 -4.61
N ARG A 109 8.46 -8.59 -3.53
CA ARG A 109 8.74 -7.54 -2.55
C ARG A 109 10.07 -7.70 -1.84
N ALA A 110 10.55 -8.94 -1.69
CA ALA A 110 11.87 -9.18 -1.13
C ALA A 110 12.97 -8.49 -1.95
N ASP A 111 12.91 -8.65 -3.28
CA ASP A 111 13.89 -8.06 -4.21
C ASP A 111 13.73 -6.52 -4.27
N LEU A 112 12.50 -6.00 -4.34
CA LEU A 112 12.24 -4.56 -4.36
C LEU A 112 12.73 -3.88 -3.08
N ASP A 113 12.35 -4.43 -1.93
CA ASP A 113 12.69 -3.82 -0.64
C ASP A 113 14.20 -3.84 -0.41
N GLU A 114 14.90 -4.90 -0.86
CA GLU A 114 16.36 -4.95 -0.83
C GLU A 114 17.01 -3.87 -1.71
N ILE A 115 16.57 -3.68 -2.95
CA ILE A 115 17.04 -2.60 -3.83
C ILE A 115 16.93 -1.25 -3.12
N LEU A 116 15.78 -0.98 -2.49
CA LEU A 116 15.53 0.31 -1.85
C LEU A 116 16.41 0.53 -0.60
N ILE A 117 16.57 -0.48 0.25
CA ILE A 117 17.39 -0.32 1.47
C ILE A 117 18.88 -0.22 1.13
N ARG A 118 19.37 -1.00 0.15
CA ARG A 118 20.75 -0.88 -0.35
C ARG A 118 20.98 0.49 -1.01
N ASN A 119 19.98 1.02 -1.71
CA ASN A 119 20.06 2.38 -2.25
C ASN A 119 20.16 3.44 -1.15
N ALA A 120 19.45 3.28 -0.02
CA ALA A 120 19.58 4.19 1.10
C ALA A 120 21.02 4.20 1.65
N ALA A 121 21.63 3.03 1.80
CA ALA A 121 23.04 2.92 2.20
C ALA A 121 23.98 3.55 1.17
N ARG A 122 23.79 3.29 -0.15
CA ARG A 122 24.59 3.91 -1.22
C ARG A 122 24.53 5.45 -1.22
N LYS A 123 23.39 6.01 -0.81
CA LYS A 123 23.20 7.47 -0.69
C LYS A 123 23.70 8.06 0.63
N GLY A 124 24.30 7.25 1.50
CA GLY A 124 24.98 7.71 2.72
C GLY A 124 24.18 7.56 4.02
N ALA A 125 23.03 6.90 4.01
CA ALA A 125 22.34 6.58 5.25
C ALA A 125 23.07 5.45 6.01
N SER A 126 23.19 5.56 7.34
CA SER A 126 23.67 4.47 8.21
C SER A 126 22.55 3.48 8.42
N VAL A 127 22.64 2.30 7.81
CA VAL A 127 21.60 1.25 7.85
C VAL A 127 21.99 0.17 8.85
N PHE A 128 21.09 -0.11 9.78
CA PHE A 128 21.21 -1.17 10.78
C PHE A 128 20.07 -2.17 10.59
N GLU A 129 20.36 -3.29 9.94
CA GLU A 129 19.45 -4.43 9.83
C GLU A 129 19.51 -5.27 11.11
N GLU A 130 18.54 -6.17 11.32
CA GLU A 130 18.38 -7.00 12.51
C GLU A 130 18.37 -6.16 13.81
N THR A 131 17.95 -4.89 13.69
CA THR A 131 17.94 -3.91 14.78
C THR A 131 16.52 -3.38 14.98
N ARG A 132 15.88 -3.90 16.03
CA ARG A 132 14.49 -3.56 16.37
C ARG A 132 14.45 -2.36 17.30
N ALA A 133 13.70 -1.32 16.90
CA ALA A 133 13.34 -0.24 17.80
C ALA A 133 12.32 -0.73 18.83
N ASP A 134 12.65 -0.57 20.12
CA ASP A 134 11.86 -1.06 21.24
C ASP A 134 11.10 0.07 21.94
N GLN A 135 11.77 1.23 22.10
CA GLN A 135 11.24 2.37 22.82
C GLN A 135 11.72 3.69 22.17
N VAL A 136 10.93 4.74 22.39
CA VAL A 136 11.31 6.11 22.04
C VAL A 136 10.94 7.03 23.18
N ASP A 137 11.82 7.96 23.50
CA ASP A 137 11.59 9.03 24.45
C ASP A 137 11.75 10.37 23.72
N PHE A 138 10.88 11.33 24.02
CA PHE A 138 10.87 12.66 23.43
C PHE A 138 11.24 13.68 24.50
N ASP A 139 12.13 14.61 24.15
CA ASP A 139 12.49 15.75 24.98
C ASP A 139 12.40 17.05 24.17
N ASP A 140 12.75 18.19 24.77
CA ASP A 140 12.72 19.49 24.10
C ASP A 140 13.77 19.59 22.99
N ASP A 141 14.83 18.79 23.06
CA ASP A 141 15.96 18.80 22.13
C ASP A 141 15.82 17.81 20.97
N GLY A 142 14.88 16.86 21.06
CA GLY A 142 14.68 15.85 19.99
C GLY A 142 14.06 14.54 20.45
N VAL A 143 14.71 13.44 20.10
CA VAL A 143 14.23 12.09 20.39
C VAL A 143 15.40 11.18 20.75
N VAL A 144 15.16 10.21 21.62
CA VAL A 144 16.04 9.08 21.90
C VAL A 144 15.32 7.79 21.53
N VAL A 145 15.88 7.04 20.58
CA VAL A 145 15.36 5.74 20.16
C VAL A 145 16.21 4.64 20.76
N HIS A 146 15.60 3.77 21.54
CA HIS A 146 16.23 2.57 22.10
C HIS A 146 15.94 1.41 21.18
N ALA A 147 16.95 0.67 20.78
CA ALA A 147 16.79 -0.50 19.93
C ALA A 147 17.72 -1.64 20.35
N THR A 148 17.32 -2.84 19.98
CA THR A 148 18.07 -4.08 20.23
C THR A 148 18.47 -4.69 18.90
N GLY A 149 19.75 -4.98 18.75
CA GLY A 149 20.35 -5.59 17.57
C GLY A 149 21.38 -6.66 17.90
N PRO A 150 22.14 -7.16 16.91
CA PRO A 150 23.16 -8.21 17.14
C PRO A 150 24.22 -7.83 18.16
N GLY A 151 24.53 -6.53 18.29
CA GLY A 151 25.48 -5.99 19.28
C GLY A 151 24.88 -5.70 20.65
N GLY A 152 23.62 -6.13 20.92
CA GLY A 152 22.90 -5.81 22.13
C GLY A 152 22.05 -4.54 22.04
N ARG A 153 21.69 -4.00 23.20
CA ARG A 153 20.87 -2.78 23.30
C ARG A 153 21.73 -1.54 23.06
N ARG A 154 21.23 -0.63 22.23
CA ARG A 154 21.85 0.66 21.90
C ARG A 154 20.80 1.76 21.86
N GLU A 155 21.24 3.00 22.06
CA GLU A 155 20.45 4.22 21.95
C GLU A 155 20.94 5.07 20.78
N TRP A 156 20.01 5.76 20.11
CA TRP A 156 20.29 6.76 19.09
C TRP A 156 19.57 8.06 19.44
N ARG A 157 20.34 9.12 19.65
CA ARG A 157 19.82 10.46 19.89
C ARG A 157 19.77 11.23 18.58
N ALA A 158 18.57 11.75 18.22
CA ALA A 158 18.35 12.51 16.97
C ALA A 158 17.49 13.74 17.20
N ARG A 159 17.48 14.64 16.22
CA ARG A 159 16.60 15.80 16.21
C ARG A 159 15.17 15.45 15.80
N PHE A 160 15.01 14.43 14.96
CA PHE A 160 13.71 14.07 14.39
C PHE A 160 13.59 12.55 14.19
N LEU A 161 12.37 12.04 14.35
CA LEU A 161 12.03 10.64 14.13
C LEU A 161 11.05 10.49 12.97
N VAL A 162 11.34 9.58 12.04
CA VAL A 162 10.40 9.12 11.03
C VAL A 162 9.97 7.68 11.32
N ASP A 163 8.71 7.49 11.69
CA ASP A 163 8.14 6.16 11.84
C ASP A 163 7.64 5.64 10.48
N ALA A 164 8.39 4.73 9.90
CA ALA A 164 8.06 3.97 8.69
C ALA A 164 7.95 2.47 8.99
N SER A 165 7.61 2.10 10.22
CA SER A 165 7.54 0.72 10.74
C SER A 165 6.45 -0.14 10.08
N GLY A 166 5.73 0.41 9.12
CA GLY A 166 4.70 -0.31 8.39
C GLY A 166 3.58 -0.79 9.32
N ARG A 167 3.17 -2.05 9.19
CA ARG A 167 2.05 -2.62 9.93
C ARG A 167 2.32 -2.81 11.43
N ASP A 168 3.58 -2.74 11.88
CA ASP A 168 3.92 -2.75 13.31
C ASP A 168 3.41 -1.50 14.01
N THR A 169 3.25 -0.39 13.26
CA THR A 169 2.64 0.86 13.76
C THR A 169 3.29 1.33 15.07
N PHE A 170 4.63 1.43 15.09
CA PHE A 170 5.43 1.64 16.29
C PHE A 170 4.94 2.81 17.15
N LEU A 171 4.90 4.03 16.60
CA LEU A 171 4.41 5.19 17.35
C LEU A 171 2.90 5.14 17.62
N ALA A 172 2.10 4.66 16.66
CA ALA A 172 0.66 4.59 16.84
C ALA A 172 0.26 3.63 17.96
N SER A 173 0.97 2.53 18.10
CA SER A 173 0.81 1.56 19.19
C SER A 173 1.27 2.14 20.53
N ARG A 174 2.44 2.77 20.57
CA ARG A 174 2.99 3.40 21.77
C ARG A 174 2.10 4.50 22.31
N PHE A 175 1.61 5.39 21.45
CA PHE A 175 0.71 6.47 21.84
C PHE A 175 -0.75 6.04 22.03
N LYS A 176 -1.06 4.76 21.81
CA LYS A 176 -2.44 4.21 21.88
C LYS A 176 -3.43 5.00 21.01
N ILE A 177 -3.01 5.38 19.80
CA ILE A 177 -3.80 6.17 18.84
C ILE A 177 -4.21 5.40 17.59
N LYS A 178 -3.85 4.11 17.51
CA LYS A 178 -4.28 3.21 16.43
C LYS A 178 -5.74 2.84 16.63
N GLU A 179 -6.55 3.02 15.59
CA GLU A 179 -7.98 2.74 15.57
C GLU A 179 -8.33 1.79 14.43
N ALA A 180 -9.17 0.79 14.68
CA ALA A 180 -9.75 0.01 13.60
C ALA A 180 -10.54 0.91 12.65
N ASN A 181 -10.55 0.60 11.36
CA ASN A 181 -11.29 1.38 10.39
C ASN A 181 -12.80 1.19 10.58
N PRO A 182 -13.57 2.23 10.98
CA PRO A 182 -15.01 2.09 11.26
C PRO A 182 -15.85 1.87 9.99
N ARG A 183 -15.23 1.89 8.81
CA ARG A 183 -15.93 1.80 7.52
C ARG A 183 -15.52 0.60 6.69
N HIS A 184 -14.51 -0.14 7.09
CA HIS A 184 -13.99 -1.26 6.33
C HIS A 184 -13.29 -2.26 7.23
N ALA A 185 -13.55 -3.55 7.01
CA ALA A 185 -12.86 -4.64 7.64
C ALA A 185 -12.69 -5.75 6.62
N SER A 186 -11.48 -6.26 6.48
CA SER A 186 -11.15 -7.38 5.61
C SER A 186 -9.99 -8.19 6.17
N VAL A 187 -9.96 -9.45 5.78
CA VAL A 187 -8.88 -10.39 6.06
C VAL A 187 -8.38 -10.91 4.73
N ALA A 188 -7.14 -11.35 4.66
CA ALA A 188 -6.59 -11.94 3.45
C ALA A 188 -6.01 -13.32 3.74
N LEU A 189 -6.21 -14.25 2.78
CA LEU A 189 -5.52 -15.52 2.71
C LEU A 189 -4.82 -15.57 1.37
N PHE A 190 -3.57 -16.01 1.32
CA PHE A 190 -2.83 -16.05 0.07
C PHE A 190 -1.73 -17.09 0.05
N GLY A 191 -1.36 -17.49 -1.16
CA GLY A 191 -0.24 -18.37 -1.44
C GLY A 191 0.44 -18.02 -2.76
N HIS A 192 1.62 -18.59 -2.98
CA HIS A 192 2.36 -18.47 -4.22
C HIS A 192 2.31 -19.81 -4.97
N TYR A 193 2.15 -19.72 -6.29
CA TYR A 193 1.92 -20.87 -7.16
C TYR A 193 2.87 -20.82 -8.35
N GLU A 194 3.33 -21.97 -8.79
CA GLU A 194 3.94 -22.21 -10.09
C GLU A 194 2.91 -22.80 -11.06
N ASN A 195 3.16 -22.65 -12.37
CA ASN A 195 2.31 -23.20 -13.44
C ASN A 195 0.85 -22.70 -13.43
N ALA A 196 0.57 -21.57 -12.82
CA ALA A 196 -0.74 -20.92 -12.96
C ALA A 196 -0.88 -20.34 -14.37
N GLN A 197 -2.03 -20.52 -15.00
CA GLN A 197 -2.29 -20.03 -16.35
C GLN A 197 -2.36 -18.50 -16.37
N ARG A 198 -1.42 -17.86 -17.04
CA ARG A 198 -1.36 -16.40 -17.19
C ARG A 198 -2.15 -15.92 -18.40
N LEU A 199 -2.40 -14.63 -18.48
CA LEU A 199 -2.95 -14.01 -19.69
C LEU A 199 -1.92 -14.10 -20.83
N PRO A 200 -2.37 -14.14 -22.09
CA PRO A 200 -1.44 -14.26 -23.22
C PRO A 200 -0.80 -12.92 -23.60
N GLY A 201 0.37 -13.00 -24.24
CA GLY A 201 1.03 -11.88 -24.90
C GLY A 201 1.39 -10.74 -23.94
N THR A 202 1.08 -9.51 -24.34
CA THR A 202 1.40 -8.29 -23.55
C THR A 202 0.62 -8.16 -22.26
N ASP A 203 -0.41 -8.97 -22.06
CA ASP A 203 -1.24 -8.96 -20.86
C ASP A 203 -0.74 -9.92 -19.77
N GLU A 204 0.32 -10.71 -20.03
CA GLU A 204 0.86 -11.69 -19.11
C GLU A 204 1.07 -11.15 -17.69
N GLY A 205 1.61 -9.93 -17.57
CA GLY A 205 1.90 -9.29 -16.29
C GLY A 205 0.75 -8.48 -15.71
N ASN A 206 -0.44 -8.46 -16.34
CA ASN A 206 -1.57 -7.74 -15.79
C ASN A 206 -2.11 -8.44 -14.53
N ILE A 207 -2.36 -7.67 -13.47
CA ILE A 207 -3.11 -8.16 -12.33
C ILE A 207 -4.53 -8.50 -12.78
N SER A 208 -5.05 -9.66 -12.35
CA SER A 208 -6.47 -9.99 -12.49
C SER A 208 -7.16 -9.96 -11.13
N ILE A 209 -8.31 -9.28 -11.07
CA ILE A 209 -9.14 -9.12 -9.88
C ILE A 209 -10.47 -9.81 -10.15
N TYR A 210 -10.87 -10.75 -9.28
CA TYR A 210 -12.11 -11.48 -9.40
C TYR A 210 -13.04 -11.11 -8.24
N TRP A 211 -14.27 -10.71 -8.53
CA TRP A 211 -15.28 -10.53 -7.49
C TRP A 211 -15.99 -11.83 -7.18
N PHE A 212 -16.17 -12.12 -5.90
CA PHE A 212 -17.04 -13.18 -5.42
C PHE A 212 -17.95 -12.67 -4.29
N ASP A 213 -18.86 -13.52 -3.77
CA ASP A 213 -19.89 -13.08 -2.84
C ASP A 213 -19.37 -12.53 -1.52
N HIS A 214 -18.21 -12.98 -1.08
CA HIS A 214 -17.64 -12.64 0.22
C HIS A 214 -16.42 -11.74 0.15
N GLY A 215 -16.08 -11.22 -1.05
CA GLY A 215 -14.90 -10.38 -1.23
C GLY A 215 -14.41 -10.28 -2.67
N TRP A 216 -13.09 -10.43 -2.84
CA TRP A 216 -12.43 -10.40 -4.13
C TRP A 216 -11.13 -11.19 -4.06
N PHE A 217 -10.66 -11.67 -5.22
CA PHE A 217 -9.36 -12.32 -5.35
C PHE A 217 -8.41 -11.44 -6.13
N TRP A 218 -7.12 -11.58 -5.85
CA TRP A 218 -6.05 -11.15 -6.74
C TRP A 218 -5.38 -12.35 -7.38
N PHE A 219 -4.89 -12.15 -8.59
CA PHE A 219 -3.99 -13.03 -9.31
C PHE A 219 -2.88 -12.12 -9.88
N ILE A 220 -1.68 -12.20 -9.33
CA ILE A 220 -0.54 -11.34 -9.64
C ILE A 220 0.58 -12.22 -10.20
N PRO A 221 0.82 -12.20 -11.54
CA PRO A 221 1.97 -12.86 -12.12
C PRO A 221 3.27 -12.18 -11.68
N LEU A 222 4.27 -12.96 -11.34
CA LEU A 222 5.60 -12.49 -10.93
C LEU A 222 6.65 -13.10 -11.84
N GLN A 223 7.87 -12.58 -11.80
CA GLN A 223 9.00 -13.21 -12.46
C GLN A 223 9.26 -14.63 -11.93
N ARG A 224 10.13 -15.39 -12.58
CA ARG A 224 10.52 -16.75 -12.20
C ARG A 224 9.35 -17.76 -12.24
N GLY A 225 8.32 -17.50 -13.08
CA GLY A 225 7.17 -18.41 -13.21
C GLY A 225 6.22 -18.45 -12.02
N VAL A 226 6.42 -17.59 -11.00
CA VAL A 226 5.62 -17.54 -9.80
C VAL A 226 4.37 -16.67 -10.01
N THR A 227 3.27 -17.07 -9.42
CA THR A 227 2.04 -16.26 -9.36
C THR A 227 1.54 -16.16 -7.91
N SER A 228 1.32 -14.94 -7.45
CA SER A 228 0.70 -14.69 -6.15
C SER A 228 -0.81 -14.68 -6.30
N VAL A 229 -1.50 -15.51 -5.53
CA VAL A 229 -2.97 -15.60 -5.54
C VAL A 229 -3.48 -15.47 -4.12
N GLY A 230 -4.48 -14.62 -3.92
CA GLY A 230 -5.08 -14.48 -2.62
C GLY A 230 -6.53 -14.02 -2.64
N ALA A 231 -7.25 -14.41 -1.60
CA ALA A 231 -8.62 -14.02 -1.33
C ALA A 231 -8.64 -12.94 -0.24
N VAL A 232 -9.15 -11.77 -0.56
CA VAL A 232 -9.53 -10.75 0.42
C VAL A 232 -11.00 -10.93 0.71
N CYS A 233 -11.31 -11.36 1.90
CA CYS A 233 -12.68 -11.67 2.29
C CYS A 233 -13.08 -10.95 3.58
N TRP A 234 -14.36 -10.95 3.84
CA TRP A 234 -14.89 -10.34 5.03
C TRP A 234 -14.67 -11.21 6.26
N PRO A 235 -14.41 -10.66 7.44
CA PRO A 235 -14.07 -11.42 8.65
C PRO A 235 -15.06 -12.52 9.00
N TYR A 236 -16.36 -12.30 8.78
CA TYR A 236 -17.37 -13.34 9.04
C TYR A 236 -17.17 -14.60 8.16
N TYR A 237 -16.68 -14.42 6.92
CA TYR A 237 -16.44 -15.53 6.02
C TYR A 237 -15.27 -16.40 6.48
N LEU A 238 -14.16 -15.77 6.91
CA LEU A 238 -13.04 -16.51 7.50
C LEU A 238 -13.48 -17.30 8.76
N LYS A 239 -14.41 -16.77 9.54
CA LYS A 239 -14.95 -17.48 10.72
C LYS A 239 -15.71 -18.76 10.36
N THR A 240 -16.11 -18.96 9.11
CA THR A 240 -16.76 -20.21 8.65
C THR A 240 -15.79 -21.36 8.36
N ARG A 241 -14.49 -21.11 8.43
CA ARG A 241 -13.44 -22.10 8.19
C ARG A 241 -13.58 -23.30 9.13
N LYS A 242 -13.55 -24.51 8.56
CA LYS A 242 -13.61 -25.78 9.31
C LYS A 242 -12.32 -26.59 9.26
N GLY A 243 -11.42 -26.30 8.32
CA GLY A 243 -10.18 -27.05 8.08
C GLY A 243 -8.93 -26.19 8.18
N SER A 244 -7.86 -26.60 7.51
CA SER A 244 -6.62 -25.84 7.39
C SER A 244 -6.83 -24.55 6.59
N LEU A 245 -5.86 -23.65 6.60
CA LEU A 245 -5.89 -22.44 5.77
C LEU A 245 -5.82 -22.78 4.28
N GLU A 246 -5.03 -23.81 3.94
CA GLU A 246 -4.88 -24.32 2.58
C GLU A 246 -6.21 -24.80 2.02
N GLN A 247 -6.89 -25.69 2.76
CA GLN A 247 -8.20 -26.21 2.36
C GLN A 247 -9.22 -25.07 2.22
N PHE A 248 -9.23 -24.14 3.16
CA PHE A 248 -10.16 -23.02 3.10
C PHE A 248 -9.90 -22.09 1.90
N LEU A 249 -8.62 -21.87 1.53
CA LEU A 249 -8.29 -21.12 0.33
C LEU A 249 -8.74 -21.86 -0.94
N ASP A 250 -8.49 -23.17 -1.01
CA ASP A 250 -8.88 -24.01 -2.15
C ASP A 250 -10.41 -24.06 -2.31
N ASP A 251 -11.15 -24.24 -1.22
CA ASP A 251 -12.62 -24.20 -1.21
C ASP A 251 -13.14 -22.80 -1.64
N THR A 252 -12.44 -21.75 -1.21
CA THR A 252 -12.80 -20.37 -1.60
C THR A 252 -12.55 -20.14 -3.09
N VAL A 253 -11.42 -20.60 -3.62
CA VAL A 253 -11.08 -20.53 -5.06
C VAL A 253 -12.13 -21.28 -5.89
N ALA A 254 -12.59 -22.46 -5.44
CA ALA A 254 -13.61 -23.23 -6.13
C ALA A 254 -14.94 -22.46 -6.28
N THR A 255 -15.21 -21.44 -5.46
CA THR A 255 -16.39 -20.57 -5.63
C THR A 255 -16.28 -19.61 -6.82
N CYS A 256 -15.09 -19.53 -7.46
CA CYS A 256 -14.81 -18.66 -8.62
C CYS A 256 -14.27 -19.52 -9.78
N PRO A 257 -15.15 -20.09 -10.65
CA PRO A 257 -14.72 -21.00 -11.71
C PRO A 257 -13.62 -20.44 -12.62
N ALA A 258 -13.71 -19.17 -13.02
CA ALA A 258 -12.70 -18.53 -13.87
C ALA A 258 -11.31 -18.45 -13.21
N LEU A 259 -11.23 -18.32 -11.89
CA LEU A 259 -9.96 -18.39 -11.16
C LEU A 259 -9.51 -19.85 -10.97
N ALA A 260 -10.44 -20.74 -10.64
CA ALA A 260 -10.17 -22.17 -10.46
C ALA A 260 -9.59 -22.79 -11.74
N GLU A 261 -10.11 -22.45 -12.92
CA GLU A 261 -9.59 -22.88 -14.21
C GLU A 261 -8.12 -22.46 -14.40
N ARG A 262 -7.77 -21.22 -14.09
CA ARG A 262 -6.38 -20.74 -14.20
C ARG A 262 -5.41 -21.42 -13.22
N LEU A 263 -5.93 -22.00 -12.15
CA LEU A 263 -5.16 -22.75 -11.15
C LEU A 263 -5.22 -24.27 -11.32
N ALA A 264 -5.92 -24.79 -12.32
CA ALA A 264 -6.14 -26.23 -12.50
C ALA A 264 -4.86 -27.07 -12.57
N HIS A 265 -3.77 -26.51 -13.12
CA HIS A 265 -2.46 -27.15 -13.23
C HIS A 265 -1.40 -26.49 -12.33
N ALA A 266 -1.83 -25.54 -11.48
CA ALA A 266 -0.92 -24.82 -10.61
C ALA A 266 -0.51 -25.64 -9.38
N ARG A 267 0.73 -25.50 -8.95
CA ARG A 267 1.27 -26.10 -7.73
C ARG A 267 1.59 -25.00 -6.72
N ARG A 268 1.04 -25.10 -5.53
CA ARG A 268 1.40 -24.19 -4.43
C ARG A 268 2.84 -24.46 -3.97
N ILE A 269 3.66 -23.41 -3.85
CA ILE A 269 5.10 -23.52 -3.53
C ILE A 269 5.44 -23.02 -2.11
N ALA A 270 4.46 -22.48 -1.37
CA ALA A 270 4.64 -22.03 0.00
C ALA A 270 3.34 -22.25 0.81
N PRO A 271 3.40 -22.37 2.13
CA PRO A 271 2.22 -22.43 2.98
C PRO A 271 1.30 -21.23 2.78
N VAL A 272 0.00 -21.44 2.95
CA VAL A 272 -0.98 -20.34 2.91
C VAL A 272 -0.80 -19.45 4.13
N THR A 273 -0.69 -18.15 3.86
CA THR A 273 -0.61 -17.14 4.91
C THR A 273 -1.97 -16.47 5.08
N ALA A 274 -2.39 -16.28 6.32
CA ALA A 274 -3.58 -15.50 6.65
C ALA A 274 -3.22 -14.24 7.42
N THR A 275 -3.91 -13.13 7.11
CA THR A 275 -3.81 -11.91 7.89
C THR A 275 -5.13 -11.63 8.57
N GLY A 276 -5.11 -11.17 9.83
CA GLY A 276 -6.30 -10.65 10.50
C GLY A 276 -6.79 -9.33 9.89
N ASN A 277 -7.76 -8.68 10.52
CA ASN A 277 -8.22 -7.37 10.05
C ASN A 277 -7.07 -6.36 10.05
N TYR A 278 -6.66 -5.98 8.86
CA TYR A 278 -5.53 -5.08 8.62
C TYR A 278 -5.96 -3.64 8.29
N SER A 279 -7.26 -3.34 8.30
CA SER A 279 -7.75 -2.00 8.00
C SER A 279 -7.79 -1.15 9.26
N TYR A 280 -6.93 -0.13 9.31
CA TYR A 280 -6.78 0.76 10.47
C TYR A 280 -6.33 2.16 10.04
N ARG A 281 -6.41 3.08 10.99
CA ARG A 281 -5.84 4.42 10.90
C ARG A 281 -5.32 4.85 12.26
N SER A 282 -4.40 5.79 12.28
CA SER A 282 -4.00 6.52 13.49
C SER A 282 -4.67 7.88 13.55
N ARG A 283 -5.01 8.35 14.75
CA ARG A 283 -5.65 9.65 14.95
C ARG A 283 -4.75 10.80 14.48
N ARG A 284 -3.45 10.70 14.71
CA ARG A 284 -2.42 11.70 14.32
C ARG A 284 -1.31 11.01 13.55
N CYS A 285 -0.70 11.71 12.59
CA CYS A 285 0.50 11.24 11.89
C CYS A 285 1.72 12.14 12.11
N ILE A 286 1.59 13.19 12.90
CA ILE A 286 2.64 14.18 13.17
C ILE A 286 2.68 14.52 14.66
N GLY A 287 3.83 14.93 15.12
CA GLY A 287 4.09 15.59 16.41
C GLY A 287 5.27 16.56 16.27
N THR A 288 5.77 17.11 17.37
CA THR A 288 6.80 18.15 17.35
C THR A 288 8.07 17.64 16.64
N ASN A 289 8.59 16.49 17.05
CA ASN A 289 9.85 15.93 16.56
C ASN A 289 9.66 14.57 15.86
N HIS A 290 8.46 14.29 15.31
CA HIS A 290 8.21 13.05 14.60
C HIS A 290 7.11 13.17 13.55
N LEU A 291 7.13 12.26 12.59
CA LEU A 291 6.03 11.96 11.69
C LEU A 291 5.98 10.47 11.33
N MET A 292 4.80 10.02 10.90
CA MET A 292 4.54 8.65 10.46
C MET A 292 4.35 8.61 8.94
N VAL A 293 4.89 7.61 8.26
CA VAL A 293 4.82 7.44 6.80
C VAL A 293 4.22 6.09 6.44
N GLY A 294 3.42 6.05 5.38
CA GLY A 294 2.84 4.81 4.85
C GLY A 294 1.95 4.09 5.86
N ASP A 295 2.11 2.77 5.94
CA ASP A 295 1.28 1.92 6.78
C ASP A 295 1.50 2.14 8.28
N ALA A 296 2.60 2.75 8.69
CA ALA A 296 2.78 3.18 10.09
C ALA A 296 1.68 4.16 10.54
N PHE A 297 1.11 4.93 9.60
CA PHE A 297 0.00 5.84 9.85
C PHE A 297 -1.37 5.21 9.59
N ALA A 298 -1.58 4.60 8.42
CA ALA A 298 -2.88 4.04 8.05
C ALA A 298 -2.78 3.05 6.89
N PHE A 299 -3.55 1.97 6.96
CA PHE A 299 -3.77 1.04 5.86
C PHE A 299 -5.27 0.75 5.70
N VAL A 300 -5.72 0.59 4.46
CA VAL A 300 -7.15 0.34 4.19
C VAL A 300 -7.37 -1.03 3.55
N ASP A 301 -6.96 -1.22 2.30
CA ASP A 301 -7.19 -2.46 1.54
C ASP A 301 -6.30 -2.46 0.28
N PRO A 302 -5.74 -3.61 -0.16
CA PRO A 302 -4.79 -3.67 -1.26
C PRO A 302 -5.42 -3.67 -2.67
N VAL A 303 -6.74 -3.63 -2.81
CA VAL A 303 -7.46 -3.86 -4.08
C VAL A 303 -6.99 -3.01 -5.27
N PHE A 304 -6.43 -1.85 -5.03
CA PHE A 304 -5.93 -0.96 -6.09
C PHE A 304 -4.40 -0.87 -6.11
N SER A 305 -3.67 -1.81 -5.51
CA SER A 305 -2.20 -1.84 -5.50
C SER A 305 -1.54 -0.54 -4.98
N SER A 306 -2.25 0.24 -4.17
CA SER A 306 -1.86 1.61 -3.81
C SER A 306 -0.90 1.71 -2.63
N GLY A 307 -0.62 0.61 -1.91
CA GLY A 307 0.16 0.64 -0.66
C GLY A 307 1.57 1.18 -0.85
N VAL A 308 2.35 0.60 -1.74
CA VAL A 308 3.74 1.04 -2.03
C VAL A 308 3.76 2.47 -2.57
N TYR A 309 2.81 2.81 -3.46
CA TYR A 309 2.72 4.17 -4.02
C TYR A 309 2.42 5.22 -2.94
N LEU A 310 1.45 4.99 -2.06
CA LEU A 310 1.14 5.90 -0.96
C LEU A 310 2.29 6.02 0.04
N ALA A 311 2.95 4.90 0.34
CA ALA A 311 4.11 4.87 1.22
C ALA A 311 5.26 5.72 0.65
N MET A 312 5.65 5.51 -0.61
CA MET A 312 6.73 6.25 -1.25
C MET A 312 6.37 7.72 -1.50
N SER A 313 5.15 8.02 -2.00
CA SER A 313 4.70 9.42 -2.18
C SER A 313 4.63 10.17 -0.85
N GLY A 314 4.24 9.48 0.23
CA GLY A 314 4.31 10.00 1.59
C GLY A 314 5.74 10.25 2.04
N ALA A 315 6.67 9.36 1.68
CA ALA A 315 8.10 9.51 1.98
C ALA A 315 8.72 10.74 1.31
N PHE A 316 8.42 10.99 0.03
CA PHE A 316 8.87 12.21 -0.65
C PHE A 316 8.38 13.47 0.04
N ALA A 317 7.09 13.51 0.43
CA ALA A 317 6.55 14.63 1.19
C ALA A 317 7.16 14.76 2.60
N ALA A 318 7.48 13.62 3.24
CA ALA A 318 8.15 13.58 4.53
C ALA A 318 9.55 14.17 4.45
N VAL A 319 10.33 13.82 3.42
CA VAL A 319 11.68 14.36 3.18
C VAL A 319 11.66 15.87 3.09
N ASP A 320 10.76 16.45 2.26
CA ASP A 320 10.63 17.90 2.13
C ASP A 320 10.26 18.57 3.46
N THR A 321 9.38 17.91 4.22
CA THR A 321 8.90 18.40 5.52
C THR A 321 10.00 18.35 6.56
N VAL A 322 10.67 17.20 6.72
CA VAL A 322 11.73 17.00 7.71
C VAL A 322 12.92 17.92 7.42
N ASP A 323 13.36 18.00 6.16
CA ASP A 323 14.45 18.89 5.78
C ASP A 323 14.12 20.36 6.06
N GLN A 324 12.88 20.80 5.79
CA GLN A 324 12.43 22.15 6.13
C GLN A 324 12.42 22.39 7.64
N VAL A 325 11.87 21.45 8.43
CA VAL A 325 11.81 21.55 9.91
C VAL A 325 13.22 21.65 10.52
N LEU A 326 14.17 20.87 9.99
CA LEU A 326 15.54 20.87 10.49
C LEU A 326 16.32 22.14 10.13
N ARG A 327 16.02 22.76 8.97
CA ARG A 327 16.67 24.02 8.55
C ARG A 327 16.03 25.25 9.20
N GLU A 328 14.71 25.24 9.33
CA GLU A 328 13.90 26.40 9.74
C GLU A 328 12.88 25.97 10.80
N PRO A 329 13.29 25.71 12.05
CA PRO A 329 12.40 25.17 13.09
C PRO A 329 11.13 26.02 13.32
N ALA A 330 11.19 27.32 13.13
CA ALA A 330 10.03 28.20 13.24
C ALA A 330 8.90 27.86 12.24
N THR A 331 9.22 27.24 11.11
CA THR A 331 8.24 26.82 10.08
C THR A 331 7.62 25.45 10.34
N ALA A 332 8.09 24.71 11.36
CA ALA A 332 7.70 23.34 11.63
C ALA A 332 6.18 23.12 11.72
N PRO A 333 5.39 23.94 12.44
CA PRO A 333 3.95 23.73 12.55
C PRO A 333 3.24 23.75 11.18
N ALA A 334 3.64 24.69 10.31
CA ALA A 334 3.04 24.86 8.99
C ALA A 334 3.45 23.72 8.03
N ALA A 335 4.74 23.31 8.07
CA ALA A 335 5.29 22.23 7.27
C ALA A 335 4.64 20.89 7.63
N LEU A 336 4.57 20.54 8.90
CA LEU A 336 3.95 19.33 9.42
C LEU A 336 2.44 19.29 9.10
N ALA A 337 1.72 20.39 9.27
CA ALA A 337 0.30 20.47 8.92
C ALA A 337 0.06 20.29 7.40
N ARG A 338 0.96 20.77 6.55
CA ARG A 338 0.91 20.54 5.09
C ARG A 338 1.10 19.06 4.77
N TYR A 339 2.07 18.41 5.38
CA TYR A 339 2.31 16.98 5.26
C TYR A 339 1.08 16.16 5.65
N ASP A 340 0.50 16.39 6.85
CA ASP A 340 -0.69 15.70 7.33
C ASP A 340 -1.86 15.82 6.33
N ARG A 341 -2.11 17.01 5.80
CA ARG A 341 -3.17 17.23 4.80
C ARG A 341 -2.92 16.44 3.51
N GLN A 342 -1.66 16.39 3.04
CA GLN A 342 -1.30 15.68 1.80
C GLN A 342 -1.48 14.17 1.95
N VAL A 343 -0.96 13.58 3.02
CA VAL A 343 -1.07 12.13 3.28
C VAL A 343 -2.54 11.71 3.45
N ARG A 344 -3.29 12.44 4.26
CA ARG A 344 -4.73 12.17 4.46
C ARG A 344 -5.55 12.32 3.17
N ARG A 345 -5.15 13.21 2.26
CA ARG A 345 -5.81 13.35 0.97
C ARG A 345 -5.60 12.11 0.10
N GLY A 346 -4.40 11.57 0.02
CA GLY A 346 -4.10 10.33 -0.71
C GLY A 346 -4.95 9.17 -0.22
N ILE A 347 -4.90 8.93 1.09
CA ILE A 347 -5.70 7.88 1.75
C ILE A 347 -7.20 8.06 1.49
N ARG A 348 -7.75 9.27 1.62
CA ARG A 348 -9.18 9.54 1.37
C ARG A 348 -9.59 9.28 -0.07
N THR A 349 -8.72 9.57 -1.03
CA THR A 349 -9.00 9.35 -2.45
C THR A 349 -9.16 7.87 -2.75
N PHE A 350 -8.21 7.02 -2.34
CA PHE A 350 -8.31 5.57 -2.51
C PHE A 350 -9.43 4.95 -1.68
N SER A 351 -9.59 5.38 -0.43
CA SER A 351 -10.64 4.85 0.47
C SER A 351 -12.04 5.00 -0.11
N TRP A 352 -12.33 6.07 -0.87
CA TRP A 352 -13.65 6.23 -1.48
C TRP A 352 -13.99 5.08 -2.43
N PHE A 353 -13.03 4.67 -3.27
CA PHE A 353 -13.18 3.56 -4.20
C PHE A 353 -13.14 2.21 -3.47
N ILE A 354 -12.16 2.02 -2.58
CA ILE A 354 -12.01 0.79 -1.78
C ILE A 354 -13.32 0.45 -1.08
N TYR A 355 -13.92 1.42 -0.42
CA TYR A 355 -15.18 1.18 0.29
C TYR A 355 -16.35 0.81 -0.61
N ARG A 356 -16.23 0.93 -1.90
CA ARG A 356 -17.30 0.70 -2.88
C ARG A 356 -17.01 -0.42 -3.87
N ILE A 357 -15.79 -0.93 -3.92
CA ILE A 357 -15.35 -1.91 -4.93
C ILE A 357 -16.25 -3.15 -5.02
N THR A 358 -16.81 -3.57 -3.89
CA THR A 358 -17.74 -4.71 -3.83
C THR A 358 -19.22 -4.33 -3.97
N THR A 359 -19.54 -3.05 -4.22
CA THR A 359 -20.94 -2.63 -4.43
C THR A 359 -21.41 -2.93 -5.85
N PRO A 360 -22.70 -3.28 -6.05
CA PRO A 360 -23.23 -3.53 -7.39
C PRO A 360 -23.02 -2.37 -8.36
N ALA A 361 -23.23 -1.13 -7.91
CA ALA A 361 -23.09 0.04 -8.77
C ALA A 361 -21.66 0.23 -9.33
N ILE A 362 -20.61 -0.01 -8.53
CA ILE A 362 -19.23 0.03 -9.04
C ILE A 362 -19.00 -1.08 -10.04
N ARG A 363 -19.45 -2.32 -9.74
CA ARG A 363 -19.28 -3.46 -10.65
C ARG A 363 -19.99 -3.21 -11.98
N ASP A 364 -21.22 -2.72 -11.94
CA ASP A 364 -22.01 -2.42 -13.15
C ASP A 364 -21.30 -1.34 -14.01
N LEU A 365 -20.75 -0.28 -13.38
CA LEU A 365 -20.01 0.78 -14.07
C LEU A 365 -18.66 0.30 -14.65
N MET A 366 -17.96 -0.57 -13.94
CA MET A 366 -16.68 -1.11 -14.40
C MET A 366 -16.85 -2.17 -15.48
N MET A 367 -17.93 -2.97 -15.42
CA MET A 367 -18.20 -4.01 -16.43
C MET A 367 -18.85 -3.47 -17.71
N ASN A 368 -19.35 -2.24 -17.71
CA ASN A 368 -19.91 -1.56 -18.88
C ASN A 368 -19.35 -0.15 -18.99
N PRO A 369 -18.03 0.00 -19.20
CA PRO A 369 -17.38 1.30 -19.17
C PRO A 369 -17.80 2.14 -20.38
N LYS A 370 -18.51 3.25 -20.12
CA LYS A 370 -18.83 4.25 -21.14
C LYS A 370 -18.04 5.51 -20.82
N ASN A 371 -17.18 5.94 -21.76
CA ASN A 371 -16.27 7.07 -21.54
C ASN A 371 -16.95 8.44 -21.73
N VAL A 372 -18.17 8.58 -21.18
CA VAL A 372 -18.89 9.87 -21.20
C VAL A 372 -18.12 10.87 -20.35
N PHE A 373 -17.85 12.04 -20.86
CA PHE A 373 -17.05 13.10 -20.21
C PHE A 373 -15.64 12.65 -19.78
N GLY A 374 -15.08 11.61 -20.40
CA GLY A 374 -13.75 11.08 -20.08
C GLY A 374 -13.66 10.40 -18.70
N VAL A 375 -14.78 9.90 -18.18
CA VAL A 375 -14.79 9.26 -16.84
C VAL A 375 -13.99 7.97 -16.78
N VAL A 376 -13.90 7.23 -17.90
CA VAL A 376 -13.08 6.01 -17.98
C VAL A 376 -11.61 6.37 -17.95
N ASP A 377 -11.18 7.40 -18.68
CA ASP A 377 -9.80 7.87 -18.69
C ASP A 377 -9.40 8.43 -17.30
N GLY A 378 -10.35 9.07 -16.61
CA GLY A 378 -10.20 9.48 -15.21
C GLY A 378 -10.08 8.30 -14.25
N LEU A 379 -10.87 7.24 -14.45
CA LEU A 379 -10.77 6.00 -13.67
C LEU A 379 -9.43 5.30 -13.91
N VAL A 380 -9.00 5.18 -15.16
CA VAL A 380 -7.68 4.60 -15.50
C VAL A 380 -6.54 5.43 -14.89
N SER A 381 -6.63 6.76 -14.95
CA SER A 381 -5.64 7.64 -14.29
C SER A 381 -5.59 7.42 -12.78
N PHE A 382 -6.75 7.21 -12.13
CA PHE A 382 -6.81 6.84 -10.72
C PHE A 382 -6.18 5.47 -10.46
N LEU A 383 -6.48 4.45 -11.31
CA LEU A 383 -5.87 3.11 -11.23
C LEU A 383 -4.37 3.14 -11.48
N ALA A 384 -3.87 4.11 -12.27
CA ALA A 384 -2.44 4.35 -12.47
C ALA A 384 -1.75 5.05 -11.30
N GLY A 385 -2.52 5.57 -10.32
CA GLY A 385 -2.00 6.30 -9.15
C GLY A 385 -1.93 7.82 -9.32
N ASP A 386 -2.42 8.39 -10.41
CA ASP A 386 -2.37 9.84 -10.67
C ASP A 386 -3.45 10.60 -9.86
N ILE A 387 -3.21 10.78 -8.57
CA ILE A 387 -4.14 11.41 -7.63
C ILE A 387 -3.68 12.77 -7.11
N TYR A 388 -2.41 13.11 -7.30
CA TYR A 388 -1.83 14.35 -6.74
C TYR A 388 -1.71 15.48 -7.74
N ARG A 389 -1.60 15.18 -9.03
CA ARG A 389 -1.41 16.17 -10.09
C ARG A 389 -2.67 17.04 -10.33
N ARG A 390 -2.46 18.20 -10.96
CA ARG A 390 -3.53 19.14 -11.37
C ARG A 390 -3.78 19.00 -12.87
N ASN A 391 -4.20 17.83 -13.34
CA ASN A 391 -4.32 17.49 -14.77
C ASN A 391 -5.75 17.12 -15.21
N GLY A 392 -6.77 17.56 -14.50
CA GLY A 392 -8.17 17.25 -14.83
C GLY A 392 -8.66 15.88 -14.33
N VAL A 393 -7.80 15.03 -13.77
CA VAL A 393 -8.21 13.73 -13.16
C VAL A 393 -9.26 13.94 -12.08
N ARG A 394 -9.11 14.97 -11.25
CA ARG A 394 -10.07 15.26 -10.16
C ARG A 394 -11.48 15.53 -10.65
N ALA A 395 -11.62 16.29 -11.73
CA ALA A 395 -12.93 16.60 -12.30
C ALA A 395 -13.60 15.31 -12.83
N ARG A 396 -12.83 14.44 -13.50
CA ARG A 396 -13.33 13.17 -14.03
C ARG A 396 -13.66 12.16 -12.92
N ILE A 397 -12.84 12.12 -11.85
CA ILE A 397 -13.18 11.34 -10.64
C ILE A 397 -14.46 11.87 -9.98
N LEU A 398 -14.66 13.18 -9.94
CA LEU A 398 -15.89 13.76 -9.43
C LEU A 398 -17.09 13.37 -10.31
N ALA A 399 -16.97 13.47 -11.62
CA ALA A 399 -18.00 13.01 -12.57
C ALA A 399 -18.29 11.50 -12.38
N PHE A 400 -17.27 10.66 -12.23
CA PHE A 400 -17.46 9.24 -11.91
C PHE A 400 -18.24 9.04 -10.60
N LYS A 401 -17.93 9.81 -9.57
CA LYS A 401 -18.67 9.76 -8.29
C LYS A 401 -20.14 10.17 -8.44
N ILE A 402 -20.41 11.19 -9.24
CA ILE A 402 -21.78 11.62 -9.54
C ILE A 402 -22.53 10.48 -10.25
N LEU A 403 -21.94 9.86 -11.27
CA LEU A 403 -22.52 8.72 -11.97
C LEU A 403 -22.76 7.53 -11.01
N TYR A 404 -21.81 7.24 -10.14
CA TYR A 404 -21.98 6.19 -9.13
C TYR A 404 -23.20 6.46 -8.23
N TYR A 405 -23.38 7.67 -7.73
CA TYR A 405 -24.51 7.99 -6.86
C TYR A 405 -25.83 8.00 -7.62
N ALA A 406 -25.85 8.54 -8.85
CA ALA A 406 -27.03 8.50 -9.71
C ALA A 406 -27.45 7.05 -10.00
N PHE A 407 -26.50 6.18 -10.35
CA PHE A 407 -26.77 4.76 -10.61
C PHE A 407 -27.23 4.02 -9.33
N SER A 408 -26.64 4.35 -8.19
CA SER A 408 -27.07 3.79 -6.89
C SER A 408 -28.49 4.22 -6.51
N ALA A 409 -28.93 5.43 -6.88
CA ALA A 409 -30.28 5.92 -6.65
C ALA A 409 -31.33 5.24 -7.53
N VAL A 410 -30.96 4.86 -8.76
CA VAL A 410 -31.83 4.10 -9.68
C VAL A 410 -31.99 2.63 -9.26
N THR A 411 -31.02 2.12 -8.47
CA THR A 411 -31.02 0.72 -7.98
C THR A 411 -31.08 0.65 -6.44
N PRO A 412 -32.10 1.26 -5.77
CA PRO A 412 -32.05 1.50 -4.34
C PRO A 412 -32.05 0.22 -3.50
N ARG A 413 -32.81 -0.80 -3.90
CA ARG A 413 -32.87 -2.07 -3.16
C ARG A 413 -31.51 -2.78 -3.11
N ARG A 414 -30.80 -2.88 -4.26
CA ARG A 414 -29.47 -3.50 -4.37
C ARG A 414 -28.43 -2.68 -3.57
N SER A 415 -28.49 -1.36 -3.68
CA SER A 415 -27.55 -0.44 -3.01
C SER A 415 -27.72 -0.48 -1.48
N LEU A 416 -28.96 -0.49 -0.98
CA LEU A 416 -29.26 -0.59 0.47
C LEU A 416 -28.84 -1.97 1.03
N ALA A 417 -29.09 -3.06 0.30
CA ALA A 417 -28.64 -4.39 0.71
C ALA A 417 -27.11 -4.46 0.84
N ALA A 418 -26.36 -3.91 -0.12
CA ALA A 418 -24.90 -3.83 -0.08
C ALA A 418 -24.39 -2.98 1.10
N MET A 419 -25.02 -1.85 1.39
CA MET A 419 -24.70 -1.02 2.56
C MET A 419 -24.96 -1.74 3.89
N ARG A 420 -26.08 -2.47 4.01
CA ARG A 420 -26.42 -3.25 5.21
C ARG A 420 -25.40 -4.38 5.43
N ARG A 421 -25.07 -5.12 4.38
CA ARG A 421 -24.06 -6.20 4.42
C ARG A 421 -22.71 -5.66 4.88
N ARG A 422 -22.26 -4.52 4.33
CA ARG A 422 -21.02 -3.89 4.72
C ARG A 422 -21.00 -3.44 6.19
N ARG A 423 -22.09 -2.83 6.69
CA ARG A 423 -22.21 -2.45 8.10
C ARG A 423 -22.15 -3.64 9.03
N ALA A 424 -22.85 -4.73 8.66
CA ALA A 424 -22.81 -5.99 9.41
C ALA A 424 -21.38 -6.57 9.44
N ASN A 425 -20.66 -6.54 8.32
CA ASN A 425 -19.28 -7.01 8.24
C ASN A 425 -18.34 -6.25 9.19
N VAL A 426 -18.40 -4.90 9.21
CA VAL A 426 -17.58 -4.10 10.11
C VAL A 426 -17.88 -4.41 11.58
N ARG A 427 -19.16 -4.59 11.93
CA ARG A 427 -19.56 -4.95 13.30
C ARG A 427 -19.02 -6.34 13.70
N SER A 428 -19.04 -7.31 12.79
CA SER A 428 -18.54 -8.67 13.08
C SER A 428 -17.02 -8.74 13.23
N ALA A 429 -16.30 -7.72 12.80
CA ALA A 429 -14.85 -7.63 12.94
C ALA A 429 -14.40 -7.02 14.28
N THR A 430 -15.31 -6.37 14.99
CA THR A 430 -15.05 -5.72 16.29
C THR A 430 -15.43 -6.63 17.48
N VAL A 431 -15.99 -7.79 17.23
CA VAL A 431 -16.28 -8.88 18.16
C VAL A 431 -15.35 -10.05 17.86
#